data_f5905418765525dea99c697a3d6d3f70
#
_entry.id   f5905418765525dea99c697a3d6d3f70
#
_cell.length_a   1.000
_cell.length_b   1.000
_cell.length_c   1.000
_cell.angle_alpha   90.00
_cell.angle_beta   90.00
_cell.angle_gamma   90.00
#
_symmetry.space_group_name_H-M   'P 1'
#
loop_
_entity.id
_entity.type
_entity.pdbx_description
1 polymer ?
#
loop_
_entity_poly.entity_id
_entity_poly.type
_entity_poly.pdbx_seq_one_letter_code
_entity_poly.pdbx_strand_id
1 'polypeptide(L)'
;MHRAIFTAAVLTGLLSAAGCAPAPAASKVQAPLNIGFVLYTKGDAPGTLKARWRYTTEYSGTGVATGGPAEGFAGRYHVRYFDENGKFSDEYDLVIESKGDFYSGSWLTNGQVSASGLGIKVNDGVAIGWRRITD
;
A
#
# COMPACT_ATOMS: atom_id res chain seq x y z
N MET A 1 -49.75 -17.65 -70.31
CA MET A 1 -48.38 -17.85 -69.86
C MET A 1 -48.10 -16.87 -68.75
N HIS A 2 -48.22 -17.30 -67.55
CA HIS A 2 -47.99 -16.39 -66.44
C HIS A 2 -46.75 -16.81 -65.66
N ARG A 3 -45.82 -15.96 -65.66
CA ARG A 3 -44.67 -16.15 -64.82
C ARG A 3 -44.88 -15.41 -63.52
N ALA A 4 -45.16 -16.14 -62.53
CA ALA A 4 -45.11 -15.59 -61.18
C ALA A 4 -43.65 -15.39 -60.77
N ILE A 5 -43.28 -14.21 -60.60
CA ILE A 5 -42.01 -13.87 -60.06
C ILE A 5 -42.18 -13.84 -58.53
N PHE A 6 -41.71 -14.86 -57.93
CA PHE A 6 -41.60 -14.84 -56.49
C PHE A 6 -40.38 -14.09 -56.12
N THR A 7 -40.60 -12.89 -55.67
CA THR A 7 -39.55 -12.14 -55.01
C THR A 7 -39.47 -12.68 -53.59
N ALA A 8 -38.51 -13.52 -53.40
CA ALA A 8 -38.18 -13.91 -52.03
C ALA A 8 -37.57 -12.69 -51.34
N ALA A 9 -38.32 -12.10 -50.49
CA ALA A 9 -37.79 -11.14 -49.56
C ALA A 9 -36.95 -11.91 -48.55
N VAL A 10 -35.68 -11.85 -48.75
CA VAL A 10 -34.75 -12.31 -47.73
C VAL A 10 -34.81 -11.29 -46.62
N LEU A 11 -35.56 -11.62 -45.64
CA LEU A 11 -35.49 -10.93 -44.38
C LEU A 11 -34.20 -11.34 -43.74
N THR A 12 -33.15 -10.62 -44.02
CA THR A 12 -31.96 -10.67 -43.22
C THR A 12 -32.33 -10.07 -41.86
N GLY A 13 -32.73 -10.92 -40.97
CA GLY A 13 -32.77 -10.53 -39.59
C GLY A 13 -31.37 -10.11 -39.23
N LEU A 14 -31.18 -8.82 -39.12
CA LEU A 14 -30.04 -8.33 -38.41
C LEU A 14 -30.23 -8.81 -36.95
N LEU A 15 -29.61 -9.89 -36.65
CA LEU A 15 -29.20 -10.09 -35.28
C LEU A 15 -28.16 -9.03 -35.02
N SER A 16 -28.60 -7.87 -34.58
CA SER A 16 -27.72 -7.07 -33.82
C SER A 16 -27.54 -7.87 -32.53
N ALA A 17 -26.56 -8.71 -32.54
CA ALA A 17 -25.96 -9.05 -31.29
C ALA A 17 -25.55 -7.72 -30.70
N ALA A 18 -26.43 -7.14 -29.92
CA ALA A 18 -26.00 -6.18 -28.95
C ALA A 18 -25.00 -6.93 -28.13
N GLY A 19 -23.79 -6.93 -28.56
CA GLY A 19 -22.72 -7.41 -27.74
C GLY A 19 -22.88 -6.67 -26.45
N CYS A 20 -23.24 -7.37 -25.41
CA CYS A 20 -23.01 -6.87 -24.10
C CYS A 20 -21.51 -6.72 -23.99
N ALA A 21 -21.00 -5.69 -24.61
CA ALA A 21 -19.70 -5.22 -24.24
C ALA A 21 -19.87 -4.87 -22.79
N PRO A 22 -19.23 -5.58 -21.87
CA PRO A 22 -19.23 -5.15 -20.49
C PRO A 22 -18.74 -3.72 -20.54
N ALA A 23 -19.53 -2.82 -19.99
CA ALA A 23 -19.06 -1.46 -19.77
C ALA A 23 -17.66 -1.60 -19.21
N PRO A 24 -16.66 -1.01 -19.84
CA PRO A 24 -15.32 -1.17 -19.35
C PRO A 24 -15.29 -0.64 -17.94
N ALA A 25 -15.23 -1.54 -16.99
CA ALA A 25 -14.99 -1.20 -15.59
C ALA A 25 -13.74 -0.34 -15.44
N ALA A 26 -12.91 -0.32 -16.47
CA ALA A 26 -11.69 0.46 -16.58
C ALA A 26 -11.90 1.97 -16.72
N SER A 27 -13.11 2.46 -16.92
CA SER A 27 -13.34 3.90 -16.99
C SER A 27 -13.39 4.61 -15.66
N LYS A 28 -13.35 3.86 -14.55
CA LYS A 28 -13.21 4.46 -13.23
C LYS A 28 -11.73 4.66 -12.95
N VAL A 29 -11.32 5.91 -12.95
CA VAL A 29 -10.04 6.27 -12.38
C VAL A 29 -10.09 5.94 -10.91
N GLN A 30 -9.40 4.88 -10.53
CA GLN A 30 -9.24 4.57 -9.13
C GLN A 30 -8.22 5.53 -8.54
N ALA A 31 -8.53 6.06 -7.38
CA ALA A 31 -7.55 6.81 -6.61
C ALA A 31 -6.33 5.92 -6.37
N PRO A 32 -5.11 6.48 -6.41
CA PRO A 32 -3.93 5.72 -6.07
C PRO A 32 -4.08 5.06 -4.70
N LEU A 33 -3.70 3.81 -4.61
CA LEU A 33 -3.73 3.09 -3.36
C LEU A 33 -2.72 3.72 -2.40
N ASN A 34 -3.20 4.23 -1.27
CA ASN A 34 -2.36 4.84 -0.24
C ASN A 34 -2.41 3.98 1.02
N ILE A 35 -1.78 2.85 0.94
CA ILE A 35 -1.69 1.91 2.05
C ILE A 35 -0.33 1.24 2.06
N GLY A 36 0.23 1.14 3.24
CA GLY A 36 1.50 0.47 3.45
C GLY A 36 1.46 -0.40 4.69
N PHE A 37 2.46 -1.22 4.79
CA PHE A 37 2.68 -2.12 5.90
C PHE A 37 4.15 -2.10 6.27
N VAL A 38 4.44 -2.16 7.56
CA VAL A 38 5.81 -2.33 8.03
C VAL A 38 5.83 -3.25 9.24
N LEU A 39 6.80 -4.13 9.24
CA LEU A 39 7.11 -4.98 10.38
C LEU A 39 8.45 -4.53 10.96
N TYR A 40 8.42 -4.12 12.22
CA TYR A 40 9.63 -3.81 12.98
C TYR A 40 9.97 -4.97 13.90
N THR A 41 11.22 -5.38 13.86
CA THR A 41 11.80 -6.36 14.80
C THR A 41 13.04 -5.76 15.44
N LYS A 42 13.48 -6.33 16.55
CA LYS A 42 14.69 -5.83 17.21
C LYS A 42 15.92 -6.02 16.33
N GLY A 43 16.74 -4.98 16.25
CA GLY A 43 18.06 -5.08 15.62
C GLY A 43 19.08 -5.75 16.52
N ASP A 44 20.30 -5.94 15.99
CA ASP A 44 21.37 -6.60 16.71
C ASP A 44 21.93 -5.74 17.85
N ALA A 45 21.99 -4.44 17.66
CA ALA A 45 22.42 -3.50 18.69
C ALA A 45 21.24 -2.97 19.51
N PRO A 46 21.42 -2.68 20.80
CA PRO A 46 20.39 -2.03 21.59
C PRO A 46 19.92 -0.71 20.97
N GLY A 47 18.63 -0.42 21.05
CA GLY A 47 18.07 0.81 20.50
C GLY A 47 17.86 0.81 18.99
N THR A 48 18.04 -0.33 18.35
CA THR A 48 17.87 -0.46 16.90
C THR A 48 16.71 -1.39 16.55
N LEU A 49 16.07 -1.10 15.42
CA LEU A 49 15.05 -1.94 14.82
C LEU A 49 15.43 -2.27 13.39
N LYS A 50 15.03 -3.46 12.96
CA LYS A 50 15.02 -3.84 11.55
C LYS A 50 13.60 -3.69 11.03
N ALA A 51 13.44 -3.23 9.82
CA ALA A 51 12.14 -3.07 9.18
C ALA A 51 12.06 -3.87 7.89
N ARG A 52 10.88 -4.40 7.65
CA ARG A 52 10.43 -4.86 6.33
C ARG A 52 9.16 -4.09 6.02
N TRP A 53 9.12 -3.49 4.85
CA TRP A 53 7.98 -2.64 4.49
C TRP A 53 7.48 -2.93 3.09
N ARG A 54 6.23 -2.56 2.88
CA ARG A 54 5.58 -2.50 1.58
C ARG A 54 4.71 -1.26 1.52
N TYR A 55 4.70 -0.62 0.38
CA TYR A 55 3.78 0.47 0.08
C TYR A 55 3.10 0.18 -1.24
N THR A 56 1.78 0.11 -1.24
CA THR A 56 0.96 -0.29 -2.38
C THR A 56 1.32 -1.69 -2.89
N THR A 57 0.93 -2.01 -4.09
CA THR A 57 1.31 -3.27 -4.75
C THR A 57 2.68 -3.22 -5.42
N GLU A 58 3.32 -2.04 -5.43
CA GLU A 58 4.48 -1.78 -6.29
C GLU A 58 5.81 -1.67 -5.54
N TYR A 59 5.80 -1.18 -4.29
CA TYR A 59 7.03 -0.83 -3.60
C TYR A 59 7.24 -1.68 -2.35
N SER A 60 8.45 -2.14 -2.16
CA SER A 60 8.83 -2.89 -0.96
C SER A 60 10.30 -2.70 -0.65
N GLY A 61 10.69 -3.06 0.55
CA GLY A 61 12.08 -2.98 0.93
C GLY A 61 12.30 -3.27 2.41
N THR A 62 13.42 -2.79 2.88
CA THR A 62 13.89 -2.96 4.25
C THR A 62 14.14 -1.60 4.90
N GLY A 63 14.47 -1.61 6.16
CA GLY A 63 14.85 -0.39 6.88
C GLY A 63 15.62 -0.68 8.14
N VAL A 64 16.25 0.37 8.65
CA VAL A 64 16.97 0.35 9.93
C VAL A 64 16.58 1.58 10.72
N ALA A 65 16.09 1.38 11.92
CA ALA A 65 15.80 2.44 12.87
C ALA A 65 16.87 2.43 13.98
N THR A 66 17.30 3.59 14.38
CA THR A 66 18.34 3.79 15.41
C THR A 66 17.92 4.85 16.42
N GLY A 67 18.60 4.88 17.55
CA GLY A 67 18.40 5.94 18.55
C GLY A 67 17.21 5.71 19.48
N GLY A 68 16.60 4.55 19.43
CA GLY A 68 15.47 4.22 20.28
C GLY A 68 15.86 3.62 21.64
N PRO A 69 14.87 3.18 22.40
CA PRO A 69 15.10 2.54 23.69
C PRO A 69 15.72 1.14 23.50
N ALA A 70 16.47 0.70 24.49
CA ALA A 70 17.08 -0.64 24.47
C ALA A 70 16.01 -1.74 24.56
N GLU A 71 14.92 -1.47 25.24
CA GLU A 71 13.83 -2.42 25.45
C GLU A 71 12.50 -1.84 24.96
N GLY A 72 11.59 -2.74 24.55
CA GLY A 72 10.30 -2.34 24.02
C GLY A 72 10.41 -1.73 22.61
N PHE A 73 9.29 -1.32 22.07
CA PHE A 73 9.21 -0.73 20.73
C PHE A 73 8.80 0.74 20.77
N ALA A 74 8.08 1.17 21.79
CA ALA A 74 7.67 2.56 21.92
C ALA A 74 8.87 3.45 22.18
N GLY A 75 8.99 4.51 21.41
CA GLY A 75 10.09 5.46 21.51
C GLY A 75 10.26 6.27 20.25
N ARG A 76 11.30 7.07 20.24
CA ARG A 76 11.68 7.90 19.09
C ARG A 76 12.92 7.32 18.43
N TYR A 77 12.86 7.20 17.11
CA TYR A 77 13.92 6.62 16.30
C TYR A 77 14.22 7.55 15.13
N HIS A 78 15.42 7.40 14.57
CA HIS A 78 15.68 7.82 13.21
C HIS A 78 15.66 6.58 12.31
N VAL A 79 14.83 6.57 11.29
CA VAL A 79 14.66 5.40 10.42
C VAL A 79 15.09 5.72 9.00
N ARG A 80 15.86 4.81 8.41
CA ARG A 80 16.27 4.86 7.01
C ARG A 80 15.71 3.65 6.28
N TYR A 81 15.08 3.91 5.15
CA TYR A 81 14.48 2.88 4.32
C TYR A 81 15.26 2.66 3.03
N PHE A 82 15.25 1.43 2.58
CA PHE A 82 15.93 0.97 1.39
C PHE A 82 14.94 0.19 0.53
N ASP A 83 15.09 0.29 -0.79
CA ASP A 83 14.25 -0.47 -1.72
C ASP A 83 14.65 -1.96 -1.75
N GLU A 84 13.98 -2.73 -2.59
CA GLU A 84 14.22 -4.18 -2.70
C GLU A 84 15.60 -4.53 -3.24
N ASN A 85 16.30 -3.57 -3.84
CA ASN A 85 17.69 -3.73 -4.32
C ASN A 85 18.72 -3.24 -3.30
N GLY A 86 18.27 -2.80 -2.12
CA GLY A 86 19.14 -2.25 -1.09
C GLY A 86 19.54 -0.80 -1.31
N LYS A 87 18.97 -0.12 -2.28
CA LYS A 87 19.22 1.28 -2.55
C LYS A 87 18.45 2.16 -1.58
N PHE A 88 19.11 3.21 -1.07
CA PHE A 88 18.46 4.18 -0.19
C PHE A 88 17.23 4.80 -0.86
N SER A 89 16.13 4.83 -0.13
CA SER A 89 14.86 5.37 -0.57
C SER A 89 14.54 6.69 0.14
N ASP A 90 14.34 6.64 1.43
CA ASP A 90 13.99 7.81 2.23
C ASP A 90 14.27 7.60 3.72
N GLU A 91 14.18 8.66 4.50
CA GLU A 91 14.40 8.63 5.93
C GLU A 91 13.45 9.56 6.67
N TYR A 92 13.20 9.24 7.93
CA TYR A 92 12.25 9.96 8.78
C TYR A 92 12.68 9.90 10.24
N ASP A 93 12.16 10.81 11.03
CA ASP A 93 12.02 10.57 12.45
C ASP A 93 10.77 9.73 12.67
N LEU A 94 10.90 8.66 13.41
CA LEU A 94 9.83 7.72 13.68
C LEU A 94 9.48 7.78 15.16
N VAL A 95 8.20 8.01 15.45
CA VAL A 95 7.68 7.96 16.83
C VAL A 95 6.71 6.80 16.91
N ILE A 96 7.02 5.83 17.75
CA ILE A 96 6.13 4.71 18.06
C ILE A 96 5.62 4.92 19.48
N GLU A 97 4.30 4.94 19.62
CA GLU A 97 3.66 5.11 20.94
C GLU A 97 2.84 3.87 21.29
N SER A 98 2.94 3.45 22.52
CA SER A 98 2.07 2.40 23.06
C SER A 98 0.74 3.02 23.50
N LYS A 99 -0.36 2.46 23.01
CA LYS A 99 -1.72 2.93 23.28
C LYS A 99 -2.57 1.83 23.93
N GLY A 100 -2.06 1.18 24.93
CA GLY A 100 -2.73 0.03 25.54
C GLY A 100 -2.45 -1.25 24.76
N ASP A 101 -3.45 -1.76 24.08
CA ASP A 101 -3.35 -3.02 23.32
C ASP A 101 -2.90 -2.82 21.87
N PHE A 102 -2.63 -1.58 21.47
CA PHE A 102 -2.14 -1.29 20.13
C PHE A 102 -1.01 -0.25 20.18
N TYR A 103 -0.39 -0.02 19.03
CA TYR A 103 0.63 1.00 18.82
C TYR A 103 0.20 1.99 17.77
N SER A 104 0.64 3.24 17.90
CA SER A 104 0.58 4.20 16.83
C SER A 104 1.99 4.48 16.32
N GLY A 105 2.10 4.79 15.03
CA GLY A 105 3.34 5.21 14.40
C GLY A 105 3.16 6.54 13.69
N SER A 106 4.16 7.41 13.80
CA SER A 106 4.23 8.66 13.09
C SER A 106 5.60 8.80 12.47
N TRP A 107 5.65 9.11 11.19
CA TRP A 107 6.86 9.37 10.44
C TRP A 107 6.91 10.86 10.14
N LEU A 108 7.96 11.52 10.60
CA LEU A 108 8.10 12.98 10.51
C LEU A 108 9.26 13.37 9.62
N THR A 109 9.04 14.40 8.82
CA THR A 109 10.05 15.07 8.03
C THR A 109 10.13 16.50 8.50
N ASN A 110 11.27 16.92 9.03
CA ASN A 110 11.44 18.27 9.58
C ASN A 110 10.34 18.64 10.61
N GLY A 111 9.97 17.70 11.47
CA GLY A 111 8.97 17.91 12.51
C GLY A 111 7.52 17.83 12.05
N GLN A 112 7.25 17.61 10.77
CA GLN A 112 5.91 17.47 10.24
C GLN A 112 5.59 16.02 9.90
N VAL A 113 4.38 15.59 10.22
CA VAL A 113 3.95 14.21 9.97
C VAL A 113 3.79 13.98 8.47
N SER A 114 4.60 13.07 7.94
CA SER A 114 4.55 12.65 6.53
C SER A 114 3.73 11.39 6.32
N ALA A 115 3.65 10.55 7.34
CA ALA A 115 2.88 9.32 7.33
C ALA A 115 2.44 8.97 8.74
N SER A 116 1.35 8.25 8.86
CA SER A 116 0.87 7.78 10.15
C SER A 116 0.24 6.40 10.04
N GLY A 117 0.22 5.67 11.14
CA GLY A 117 -0.30 4.32 11.14
C GLY A 117 -0.68 3.81 12.52
N LEU A 118 -1.31 2.66 12.50
CA LEU A 118 -1.70 1.91 13.68
C LEU A 118 -1.15 0.50 13.55
N GLY A 119 -0.78 -0.08 14.65
CA GLY A 119 -0.20 -1.41 14.64
C GLY A 119 -0.51 -2.23 15.88
N ILE A 120 -0.12 -3.47 15.80
CA ILE A 120 -0.27 -4.43 16.88
C ILE A 120 1.05 -5.13 17.14
N LYS A 121 1.21 -5.58 18.36
CA LYS A 121 2.34 -6.42 18.71
C LYS A 121 2.14 -7.80 18.09
N VAL A 122 3.18 -8.31 17.45
CA VAL A 122 3.30 -9.69 16.99
C VAL A 122 4.40 -10.40 17.77
N ASN A 123 4.63 -11.70 17.53
CA ASN A 123 5.54 -12.48 18.37
C ASN A 123 6.90 -11.83 18.61
N ASP A 124 7.55 -11.36 17.53
CA ASP A 124 8.92 -10.83 17.60
C ASP A 124 9.01 -9.36 17.20
N GLY A 125 7.88 -8.65 17.17
CA GLY A 125 7.91 -7.29 16.68
C GLY A 125 6.60 -6.55 16.77
N VAL A 126 6.50 -5.50 15.99
CA VAL A 126 5.29 -4.68 15.82
C VAL A 126 4.99 -4.56 14.34
N ALA A 127 3.77 -4.91 13.97
CA ALA A 127 3.28 -4.73 12.60
C ALA A 127 2.39 -3.49 12.55
N ILE A 128 2.73 -2.55 11.67
CA ILE A 128 2.03 -1.26 11.56
C ILE A 128 1.52 -1.11 10.14
N GLY A 129 0.20 -0.94 10.02
CA GLY A 129 -0.41 -0.46 8.78
C GLY A 129 -0.33 1.06 8.75
N TRP A 130 0.06 1.63 7.62
CA TRP A 130 0.31 3.06 7.52
C TRP A 130 -0.16 3.64 6.19
N ARG A 131 -0.31 4.95 6.18
CA ARG A 131 -0.62 5.71 4.97
C ARG A 131 0.18 7.00 4.95
N ARG A 132 0.43 7.51 3.77
CA ARG A 132 1.00 8.85 3.62
C ARG A 132 -0.06 9.90 3.92
N ILE A 133 0.38 10.97 4.56
CA ILE A 133 -0.43 12.17 4.70
C ILE A 133 -0.25 12.98 3.42
N THR A 134 -1.32 13.12 2.69
CA THR A 134 -1.34 13.90 1.45
C THR A 134 -2.27 15.09 1.64
N ASP A 135 -1.83 16.25 1.20
CA ASP A 135 -2.65 17.48 1.23
C ASP A 135 -3.70 17.46 0.11
#